data_4e35d349cc2bbb294d1e216612837e76
#
_entry.id   4e35d349cc2bbb294d1e216612837e76
#
_cell.length_a   1.000
_cell.length_b   1.000
_cell.length_c   1.000
_cell.angle_alpha   90.00
_cell.angle_beta   90.00
_cell.angle_gamma   90.00
#
_symmetry.space_group_name_H-M   'P 1'
#
loop_
_entity.id
_entity.type
_entity.pdbx_description
1 polymer ?
#
loop_
_entity_poly.entity_id
_entity_poly.type
_entity_poly.pdbx_seq_one_letter_code
_entity_poly.pdbx_strand_id
1 'polypeptide(L)'
;MAVLQGRLFLSPRIIGFYTNLFGHKTKFFFLWEDIEEIQLVPATLSLMGSPSLLITLRKGRGMDARHGAKQLDDEGRLKFHLQSFVSFNAAHKTIMALWKARSLTPEEKIQLVEEESEAKDLQTEEGGSFLGIEDVKMSEVFSSTIPFDVPILMGIFEGGPVERRIMEKVGCMDYSVTAWEPVRDDAHQRQVHCRLDKKVARRDGEVMSTQQKSPLPDKNGWLIEEVMTFEGIPVGECFNLHIRYQLEQASSKQKSCSVQVFIGMAWLKSCKNRKKITQEVASKLSSRLKKIFSQLEKELIPAN
;
A
#
# COMPACT_ATOMS: atom_id res chain seq x y z
N MET A 1 6.69 1.21 -23.52
CA MET A 1 7.47 0.26 -22.70
C MET A 1 6.56 -0.18 -21.55
N ALA A 2 6.29 -1.48 -21.37
CA ALA A 2 5.37 -1.95 -20.35
C ALA A 2 5.98 -1.72 -18.95
N VAL A 3 5.27 -1.00 -18.09
CA VAL A 3 5.60 -0.90 -16.66
C VAL A 3 5.06 -2.18 -16.01
N LEU A 4 5.92 -2.94 -15.34
CA LEU A 4 5.52 -4.12 -14.61
C LEU A 4 5.12 -3.70 -13.19
N GLN A 5 3.86 -3.92 -12.85
CA GLN A 5 3.38 -3.78 -11.48
C GLN A 5 3.53 -5.12 -10.76
N GLY A 6 4.10 -5.12 -9.56
CA GLY A 6 4.36 -6.34 -8.83
C GLY A 6 4.81 -6.11 -7.40
N ARG A 7 5.33 -7.18 -6.78
CA ARG A 7 5.84 -7.17 -5.41
C ARG A 7 7.35 -7.23 -5.40
N LEU A 8 7.96 -6.43 -4.55
CA LEU A 8 9.39 -6.46 -4.27
C LEU A 8 9.62 -7.26 -2.98
N PHE A 9 10.49 -8.24 -3.05
CA PHE A 9 10.88 -9.09 -1.94
C PHE A 9 12.32 -8.78 -1.56
N LEU A 10 12.52 -8.43 -0.31
CA LEU A 10 13.83 -8.09 0.24
C LEU A 10 14.24 -9.16 1.25
N SER A 11 15.43 -9.70 1.09
CA SER A 11 16.04 -10.62 2.04
C SER A 11 17.48 -10.18 2.31
N PRO A 12 18.16 -10.71 3.32
CA PRO A 12 19.56 -10.35 3.60
C PRO A 12 20.54 -10.60 2.44
N ARG A 13 20.19 -11.46 1.47
CA ARG A 13 21.07 -11.83 0.35
C ARG A 13 20.60 -11.38 -1.01
N ILE A 14 19.29 -11.29 -1.22
CA ILE A 14 18.71 -11.06 -2.54
C ILE A 14 17.63 -9.99 -2.51
N ILE A 15 17.49 -9.31 -3.63
CA ILE A 15 16.32 -8.52 -3.98
C ILE A 15 15.59 -9.24 -5.11
N GLY A 16 14.31 -9.51 -4.92
CA GLY A 16 13.48 -10.23 -5.86
C GLY A 16 12.25 -9.45 -6.26
N PHE A 17 11.78 -9.64 -7.47
CA PHE A 17 10.54 -9.07 -7.99
C PHE A 17 9.65 -10.16 -8.55
N TYR A 18 8.36 -10.06 -8.25
CA TYR A 18 7.33 -10.93 -8.79
C TYR A 18 6.11 -10.15 -9.22
N THR A 19 5.58 -10.45 -10.39
CA THR A 19 4.30 -9.95 -10.88
C THR A 19 3.50 -11.07 -11.53
N ASN A 20 2.18 -10.96 -11.42
CA ASN A 20 1.22 -11.80 -12.14
C ASN A 20 0.10 -10.90 -12.68
N LEU A 21 0.32 -10.38 -13.88
CA LEU A 21 -0.63 -9.51 -14.57
C LEU A 21 -1.33 -10.29 -15.68
N PHE A 22 -2.66 -10.41 -15.59
CA PHE A 22 -3.50 -11.09 -16.58
C PHE A 22 -3.00 -12.51 -16.95
N GLY A 23 -2.48 -13.26 -15.96
CA GLY A 23 -1.94 -14.61 -16.19
C GLY A 23 -0.46 -14.63 -16.64
N HIS A 24 0.12 -13.50 -17.01
CA HIS A 24 1.54 -13.40 -17.32
C HIS A 24 2.36 -13.21 -16.05
N LYS A 25 3.11 -14.28 -15.70
CA LYS A 25 3.97 -14.28 -14.51
C LYS A 25 5.38 -13.88 -14.90
N THR A 26 5.91 -12.84 -14.25
CA THR A 26 7.32 -12.45 -14.37
C THR A 26 7.94 -12.46 -12.99
N LYS A 27 9.06 -13.14 -12.87
CA LYS A 27 9.88 -13.15 -11.65
C LYS A 27 11.34 -13.00 -12.01
N PHE A 28 12.06 -12.21 -11.25
CA PHE A 28 13.51 -12.13 -11.34
C PHE A 28 14.09 -11.77 -9.96
N PHE A 29 15.35 -12.05 -9.79
CA PHE A 29 16.10 -11.65 -8.60
C PHE A 29 17.56 -11.38 -8.96
N PHE A 30 18.24 -10.65 -8.10
CA PHE A 30 19.68 -10.46 -8.14
C PHE A 30 20.23 -10.29 -6.73
N LEU A 31 21.53 -10.50 -6.57
CA LEU A 31 22.19 -10.41 -5.27
C LEU A 31 22.49 -8.95 -4.94
N TRP A 32 22.51 -8.61 -3.64
CA TRP A 32 22.95 -7.28 -3.22
C TRP A 32 24.39 -6.98 -3.63
N GLU A 33 25.25 -8.01 -3.69
CA GLU A 33 26.64 -7.91 -4.14
C GLU A 33 26.80 -7.63 -5.64
N ASP A 34 25.77 -7.94 -6.43
CA ASP A 34 25.75 -7.64 -7.86
C ASP A 34 25.46 -6.17 -8.16
N ILE A 35 24.96 -5.44 -7.17
CA ILE A 35 24.63 -4.02 -7.32
C ILE A 35 25.89 -3.18 -7.27
N GLU A 36 26.09 -2.38 -8.30
CA GLU A 36 27.15 -1.37 -8.37
C GLU A 36 26.70 -0.08 -7.70
N GLU A 37 25.49 0.38 -8.03
CA GLU A 37 24.99 1.67 -7.61
C GLU A 37 23.47 1.64 -7.42
N ILE A 38 23.01 2.40 -6.42
CA ILE A 38 21.59 2.73 -6.23
C ILE A 38 21.46 4.25 -6.21
N GLN A 39 20.77 4.79 -7.21
CA GLN A 39 20.50 6.22 -7.34
C GLN A 39 19.07 6.54 -6.96
N LEU A 40 18.90 7.58 -6.14
CA LEU A 40 17.62 8.20 -5.90
C LEU A 40 17.29 9.12 -7.07
N VAL A 41 16.23 8.82 -7.81
CA VAL A 41 15.71 9.69 -8.86
C VAL A 41 14.57 10.50 -8.26
N PRO A 42 14.78 11.84 -8.10
CA PRO A 42 13.73 12.69 -7.54
C PRO A 42 12.52 12.73 -8.47
N ALA A 43 11.37 13.03 -7.89
CA ALA A 43 10.14 13.23 -8.63
C ALA A 43 10.30 14.39 -9.62
N THR A 44 10.35 14.10 -10.91
CA THR A 44 10.36 15.08 -12.00
C THR A 44 9.04 15.05 -12.75
N LEU A 45 8.68 16.14 -13.43
CA LEU A 45 7.44 16.24 -14.22
C LEU A 45 7.32 15.16 -15.31
N SER A 46 8.43 14.56 -15.74
CA SER A 46 8.49 13.54 -16.80
C SER A 46 8.34 12.10 -16.30
N LEU A 47 8.37 11.84 -14.99
CA LEU A 47 8.30 10.50 -14.38
C LEU A 47 7.14 10.39 -13.39
N MET A 48 5.91 10.64 -13.83
CA MET A 48 4.68 10.48 -13.05
C MET A 48 4.74 11.04 -11.62
N GLY A 49 5.67 11.95 -11.35
CA GLY A 49 5.75 12.71 -10.12
C GLY A 49 6.06 11.95 -8.83
N SER A 50 6.41 10.68 -8.86
CA SER A 50 6.83 9.92 -7.67
C SER A 50 8.34 9.71 -7.65
N PRO A 51 8.99 9.78 -6.46
CA PRO A 51 10.40 9.43 -6.36
C PRO A 51 10.59 7.96 -6.72
N SER A 52 11.74 7.64 -7.30
CA SER A 52 12.04 6.29 -7.76
C SER A 52 13.49 5.92 -7.47
N LEU A 53 13.80 4.62 -7.54
CA LEU A 53 15.14 4.09 -7.37
C LEU A 53 15.62 3.52 -8.71
N LEU A 54 16.81 3.93 -9.11
CA LEU A 54 17.52 3.35 -10.23
C LEU A 54 18.64 2.46 -9.67
N ILE A 55 18.54 1.16 -9.90
CA ILE A 55 19.52 0.16 -9.47
C ILE A 55 20.33 -0.25 -10.70
N THR A 56 21.64 -0.06 -10.65
CA THR A 56 22.59 -0.46 -11.69
C THR A 56 23.38 -1.67 -11.20
N LEU A 57 23.37 -2.75 -11.96
CA LEU A 57 24.17 -3.93 -11.66
C LEU A 57 25.56 -3.84 -12.28
N ARG A 58 26.52 -4.49 -11.66
CA ARG A 58 27.88 -4.63 -12.18
C ARG A 58 27.86 -5.33 -13.54
N LYS A 59 28.78 -4.99 -14.41
CA LYS A 59 28.89 -5.58 -15.75
C LYS A 59 28.95 -7.11 -15.69
N GLY A 60 28.09 -7.76 -16.49
CA GLY A 60 28.02 -9.22 -16.57
C GLY A 60 27.30 -9.90 -15.39
N ARG A 61 26.74 -9.11 -14.44
CA ARG A 61 25.98 -9.66 -13.31
C ARG A 61 24.48 -9.58 -13.56
N GLY A 62 23.72 -10.43 -12.87
CA GLY A 62 22.26 -10.43 -12.91
C GLY A 62 21.67 -10.81 -14.27
N MET A 63 22.34 -11.59 -15.09
CA MET A 63 21.89 -11.93 -16.45
C MET A 63 20.56 -12.66 -16.45
N ASP A 64 20.22 -13.43 -15.42
CA ASP A 64 18.94 -14.09 -15.25
C ASP A 64 17.78 -13.10 -15.00
N ALA A 65 18.12 -11.90 -14.52
CA ALA A 65 17.16 -10.81 -14.30
C ALA A 65 17.01 -9.88 -15.51
N ARG A 66 17.68 -10.16 -16.64
CA ARG A 66 17.72 -9.27 -17.82
C ARG A 66 16.34 -8.91 -18.35
N HIS A 67 15.38 -9.82 -18.28
CA HIS A 67 14.01 -9.57 -18.73
C HIS A 67 13.23 -8.55 -17.87
N GLY A 68 13.69 -8.27 -16.63
CA GLY A 68 13.17 -7.23 -15.77
C GLY A 68 13.89 -5.89 -15.88
N ALA A 69 15.05 -5.87 -16.54
CA ALA A 69 15.83 -4.64 -16.73
C ALA A 69 15.21 -3.75 -17.80
N LYS A 70 15.24 -2.44 -17.55
CA LYS A 70 14.72 -1.45 -18.49
C LYS A 70 15.59 -1.39 -19.75
N GLN A 71 16.90 -1.47 -19.58
CA GLN A 71 17.87 -1.28 -20.65
C GLN A 71 19.24 -1.78 -20.22
N LEU A 72 20.06 -2.23 -21.17
CA LEU A 72 21.50 -2.28 -21.01
C LEU A 72 22.02 -0.86 -21.28
N ASP A 73 22.90 -0.36 -20.43
CA ASP A 73 23.60 0.91 -20.74
C ASP A 73 24.74 0.68 -21.75
N ASP A 74 25.40 1.78 -22.15
CA ASP A 74 26.49 1.76 -23.13
C ASP A 74 27.67 0.90 -22.68
N GLU A 75 27.79 0.62 -21.37
CA GLU A 75 28.80 -0.24 -20.77
C GLU A 75 28.36 -1.70 -20.65
N GLY A 76 27.12 -2.02 -21.04
CA GLY A 76 26.53 -3.36 -20.96
C GLY A 76 26.08 -3.76 -19.55
N ARG A 77 25.78 -2.79 -18.69
CA ARG A 77 25.24 -3.00 -17.33
C ARG A 77 23.72 -2.99 -17.35
N LEU A 78 23.10 -3.84 -16.53
CA LEU A 78 21.65 -3.90 -16.37
C LEU A 78 21.16 -2.79 -15.43
N LYS A 79 20.12 -2.07 -15.84
CA LYS A 79 19.47 -1.03 -15.04
C LYS A 79 18.02 -1.38 -14.74
N PHE A 80 17.65 -1.37 -13.47
CA PHE A 80 16.31 -1.58 -12.98
C PHE A 80 15.75 -0.28 -12.41
N HIS A 81 14.59 0.13 -12.90
CA HIS A 81 13.93 1.34 -12.43
C HIS A 81 12.71 0.95 -11.60
N LEU A 82 12.80 1.13 -10.30
CA LEU A 82 11.75 0.83 -9.34
C LEU A 82 11.01 2.12 -8.97
N GLN A 83 9.72 2.17 -9.24
CA GLN A 83 8.89 3.36 -9.02
C GLN A 83 7.53 2.98 -8.41
N SER A 84 6.77 4.00 -7.98
CA SER A 84 5.41 3.82 -7.47
C SER A 84 5.33 2.89 -6.25
N PHE A 85 6.29 3.03 -5.34
CA PHE A 85 6.25 2.30 -4.08
C PHE A 85 5.05 2.74 -3.24
N VAL A 86 4.41 1.80 -2.56
CA VAL A 86 3.36 2.07 -1.58
C VAL A 86 3.87 3.02 -0.48
N SER A 87 5.08 2.76 0.03
CA SER A 87 5.83 3.67 0.93
C SER A 87 7.26 3.79 0.43
N PHE A 88 7.55 4.89 -0.28
CA PHE A 88 8.88 5.12 -0.86
C PHE A 88 9.96 5.24 0.22
N ASN A 89 9.71 6.00 1.29
CA ASN A 89 10.70 6.25 2.34
C ASN A 89 11.07 4.95 3.06
N ALA A 90 10.08 4.12 3.41
CA ALA A 90 10.33 2.82 4.04
C ALA A 90 11.10 1.88 3.11
N ALA A 91 10.66 1.76 1.84
CA ALA A 91 11.36 0.93 0.85
C ALA A 91 12.79 1.40 0.62
N HIS A 92 13.00 2.71 0.44
CA HIS A 92 14.32 3.29 0.25
C HIS A 92 15.25 3.03 1.46
N LYS A 93 14.77 3.32 2.68
CA LYS A 93 15.53 3.07 3.92
C LYS A 93 15.95 1.61 4.03
N THR A 94 15.00 0.67 3.83
CA THR A 94 15.27 -0.76 3.90
C THR A 94 16.23 -1.24 2.82
N ILE A 95 16.04 -0.82 1.57
CA ILE A 95 16.90 -1.17 0.44
C ILE A 95 18.34 -0.66 0.70
N MET A 96 18.48 0.59 1.14
CA MET A 96 19.79 1.17 1.41
C MET A 96 20.47 0.52 2.60
N ALA A 97 19.73 0.16 3.66
CA ALA A 97 20.27 -0.56 4.82
C ALA A 97 20.80 -1.93 4.42
N LEU A 98 20.01 -2.73 3.69
CA LEU A 98 20.42 -4.05 3.21
C LEU A 98 21.60 -3.98 2.23
N TRP A 99 21.62 -2.98 1.35
CA TRP A 99 22.71 -2.79 0.42
C TRP A 99 24.02 -2.39 1.13
N LYS A 100 23.96 -1.51 2.13
CA LYS A 100 25.11 -1.14 2.97
C LYS A 100 25.59 -2.31 3.81
N ALA A 101 24.68 -3.08 4.41
CA ALA A 101 24.99 -4.23 5.25
C ALA A 101 25.79 -5.34 4.53
N ARG A 102 25.79 -5.35 3.18
CA ARG A 102 26.60 -6.30 2.40
C ARG A 102 28.10 -6.16 2.63
N SER A 103 28.57 -4.93 2.92
CA SER A 103 29.99 -4.60 3.11
C SER A 103 30.46 -4.73 4.55
N LEU A 104 29.55 -5.04 5.48
CA LEU A 104 29.85 -5.21 6.89
C LEU A 104 30.49 -6.58 7.16
N THR A 105 31.45 -6.60 8.05
CA THR A 105 32.02 -7.85 8.59
C THR A 105 30.95 -8.64 9.36
N PRO A 106 31.15 -9.95 9.61
CA PRO A 106 30.25 -10.74 10.44
C PRO A 106 30.02 -10.14 11.83
N GLU A 107 31.07 -9.55 12.42
CA GLU A 107 31.03 -8.91 13.74
C GLU A 107 30.21 -7.62 13.73
N GLU A 108 30.37 -6.77 12.72
CA GLU A 108 29.57 -5.56 12.54
C GLU A 108 28.10 -5.87 12.27
N LYS A 109 27.81 -7.01 11.59
CA LYS A 109 26.43 -7.47 11.40
C LYS A 109 25.77 -7.93 12.71
N ILE A 110 26.52 -8.56 13.58
CA ILE A 110 26.03 -8.99 14.92
C ILE A 110 25.74 -7.74 15.77
N GLN A 111 26.62 -6.75 15.78
CA GLN A 111 26.41 -5.49 16.51
C GLN A 111 25.17 -4.74 16.01
N LEU A 112 24.95 -4.68 14.69
CA LEU A 112 23.74 -4.05 14.13
C LEU A 112 22.46 -4.78 14.52
N VAL A 113 22.49 -6.12 14.60
CA VAL A 113 21.34 -6.92 15.04
C VAL A 113 21.11 -6.74 16.55
N GLU A 114 22.17 -6.61 17.36
CA GLU A 114 22.07 -6.35 18.80
C GLU A 114 21.52 -4.94 19.05
N GLU A 115 22.02 -3.90 18.37
CA GLU A 115 21.50 -2.53 18.46
C GLU A 115 20.03 -2.42 17.99
N GLU A 116 19.64 -3.14 16.93
CA GLU A 116 18.23 -3.20 16.50
C GLU A 116 17.36 -4.01 17.48
N SER A 117 17.90 -5.02 18.17
CA SER A 117 17.16 -5.76 19.19
C SER A 117 16.96 -4.95 20.47
N GLU A 118 17.97 -4.22 20.91
CA GLU A 118 17.86 -3.30 22.06
C GLU A 118 16.88 -2.15 21.79
N ALA A 119 16.84 -1.64 20.54
CA ALA A 119 15.86 -0.63 20.12
C ALA A 119 14.43 -1.19 20.02
N LYS A 120 14.26 -2.49 19.79
CA LYS A 120 12.95 -3.18 19.77
C LYS A 120 12.41 -3.50 21.15
N ASP A 121 13.27 -3.77 22.13
CA ASP A 121 12.84 -4.02 23.51
C ASP A 121 12.28 -2.78 24.22
N LEU A 122 12.46 -1.59 23.64
CA LEU A 122 11.89 -0.32 24.13
C LEU A 122 10.60 0.10 23.39
N GLN A 123 10.19 -0.62 22.36
CA GLN A 123 8.92 -0.42 21.68
C GLN A 123 8.00 -1.61 21.98
N THR A 124 7.02 -1.34 22.84
CA THR A 124 5.86 -2.22 23.10
C THR A 124 5.35 -2.87 21.81
N GLU A 125 5.00 -4.17 21.92
CA GLU A 125 4.35 -5.01 20.89
C GLU A 125 3.07 -4.36 20.33
N GLU A 126 3.22 -3.36 19.48
CA GLU A 126 2.19 -2.99 18.52
C GLU A 126 2.59 -3.61 17.19
N GLY A 127 1.78 -4.56 16.72
CA GLY A 127 2.00 -5.30 15.49
C GLY A 127 2.33 -4.36 14.33
N GLY A 128 3.57 -4.40 13.87
CA GLY A 128 4.11 -3.48 12.88
C GLY A 128 3.23 -3.44 11.63
N SER A 129 2.70 -2.28 11.32
CA SER A 129 1.89 -2.05 10.15
C SER A 129 2.70 -2.32 8.89
N PHE A 130 2.28 -3.30 8.09
CA PHE A 130 2.94 -3.72 6.85
C PHE A 130 3.05 -2.58 5.83
N LEU A 131 2.16 -1.60 5.90
CA LEU A 131 2.05 -0.51 4.92
C LEU A 131 2.89 0.73 5.27
N GLY A 132 3.77 0.65 6.27
CA GLY A 132 4.64 1.77 6.66
C GLY A 132 3.85 2.97 7.20
N ILE A 133 2.72 2.70 7.88
CA ILE A 133 1.84 3.72 8.47
C ILE A 133 2.47 4.33 9.73
N GLU A 134 3.50 3.73 10.28
CA GLU A 134 4.13 4.11 11.57
C GLU A 134 4.57 5.59 11.62
N ASP A 135 4.94 6.16 10.48
CA ASP A 135 5.38 7.57 10.38
C ASP A 135 4.24 8.53 9.98
N VAL A 136 3.01 8.04 9.78
CA VAL A 136 1.90 8.84 9.29
C VAL A 136 0.93 9.13 10.42
N LYS A 137 0.83 10.41 10.81
CA LYS A 137 -0.16 10.83 11.81
C LYS A 137 -1.57 10.56 11.31
N MET A 138 -2.26 9.61 11.94
CA MET A 138 -3.63 9.23 11.63
C MET A 138 -4.63 10.12 12.40
N SER A 139 -5.76 10.40 11.78
CA SER A 139 -6.89 11.12 12.39
C SER A 139 -8.19 10.40 12.09
N GLU A 140 -9.05 10.26 13.09
CA GLU A 140 -10.37 9.67 12.91
C GLU A 140 -11.24 10.56 12.00
N VAL A 141 -11.91 9.96 11.03
CA VAL A 141 -12.80 10.66 10.09
C VAL A 141 -14.21 10.07 10.06
N PHE A 142 -14.36 8.88 10.63
CA PHE A 142 -15.65 8.21 10.70
C PHE A 142 -15.69 7.26 11.89
N SER A 143 -16.81 7.25 12.62
CA SER A 143 -17.10 6.28 13.67
C SER A 143 -18.61 6.00 13.65
N SER A 144 -18.99 4.71 13.71
CA SER A 144 -20.39 4.30 13.73
C SER A 144 -20.52 2.88 14.29
N THR A 145 -21.69 2.58 14.84
CA THR A 145 -22.10 1.20 15.16
C THR A 145 -23.07 0.73 14.09
N ILE A 146 -22.78 -0.42 13.48
CA ILE A 146 -23.54 -0.99 12.37
C ILE A 146 -24.30 -2.23 12.89
N PRO A 147 -25.59 -2.42 12.50
CA PRO A 147 -26.43 -3.49 13.01
C PRO A 147 -26.16 -4.84 12.33
N PHE A 148 -24.88 -5.16 12.12
CA PHE A 148 -24.42 -6.43 11.57
C PHE A 148 -23.21 -6.91 12.35
N ASP A 149 -23.00 -8.22 12.39
CA ASP A 149 -21.79 -8.78 12.97
C ASP A 149 -20.57 -8.62 12.02
N VAL A 150 -19.38 -8.75 12.59
CA VAL A 150 -18.11 -8.56 11.85
C VAL A 150 -17.98 -9.54 10.67
N PRO A 151 -18.35 -10.84 10.75
CA PRO A 151 -18.29 -11.75 9.61
C PRO A 151 -19.13 -11.30 8.41
N ILE A 152 -20.33 -10.79 8.65
CA ILE A 152 -21.21 -10.26 7.58
C ILE A 152 -20.56 -9.04 6.93
N LEU A 153 -20.03 -8.12 7.74
CA LEU A 153 -19.36 -6.93 7.24
C LEU A 153 -18.11 -7.28 6.43
N MET A 154 -17.32 -8.24 6.91
CA MET A 154 -16.13 -8.72 6.18
C MET A 154 -16.48 -9.40 4.86
N GLY A 155 -17.61 -10.12 4.78
CA GLY A 155 -18.09 -10.74 3.54
C GLY A 155 -18.32 -9.74 2.40
N ILE A 156 -18.53 -8.47 2.71
CA ILE A 156 -18.66 -7.41 1.71
C ILE A 156 -17.31 -7.05 1.09
N PHE A 157 -16.24 -7.13 1.87
CA PHE A 157 -14.88 -6.84 1.42
C PHE A 157 -14.19 -8.04 0.72
N GLU A 158 -14.95 -9.04 0.28
CA GLU A 158 -14.42 -10.22 -0.43
C GLU A 158 -14.38 -10.05 -1.96
N GLY A 159 -14.71 -8.87 -2.49
CA GLY A 159 -14.70 -8.63 -3.94
C GLY A 159 -15.99 -9.05 -4.66
N GLY A 160 -17.05 -9.30 -3.89
CA GLY A 160 -18.34 -9.77 -4.42
C GLY A 160 -19.15 -8.69 -5.15
N PRO A 161 -20.29 -9.08 -5.72
CA PRO A 161 -21.16 -8.16 -6.46
C PRO A 161 -21.77 -7.05 -5.57
N VAL A 162 -21.92 -7.29 -4.27
CA VAL A 162 -22.41 -6.29 -3.32
C VAL A 162 -21.41 -5.16 -3.16
N GLU A 163 -20.12 -5.48 -2.92
CA GLU A 163 -19.05 -4.50 -2.84
C GLU A 163 -18.99 -3.65 -4.10
N ARG A 164 -19.02 -4.28 -5.28
CA ARG A 164 -18.99 -3.57 -6.56
C ARG A 164 -20.15 -2.59 -6.69
N ARG A 165 -21.39 -3.02 -6.45
CA ARG A 165 -22.57 -2.14 -6.52
C ARG A 165 -22.49 -0.96 -5.56
N ILE A 166 -22.01 -1.17 -4.34
CA ILE A 166 -21.83 -0.10 -3.36
C ILE A 166 -20.80 0.91 -3.89
N MET A 167 -19.66 0.42 -4.36
CA MET A 167 -18.58 1.29 -4.82
C MET A 167 -18.96 2.09 -6.07
N GLU A 168 -19.70 1.49 -7.00
CA GLU A 168 -20.26 2.19 -8.16
C GLU A 168 -21.26 3.30 -7.74
N LYS A 169 -22.14 3.02 -6.78
CA LYS A 169 -23.10 4.02 -6.25
C LYS A 169 -22.43 5.20 -5.55
N VAL A 170 -21.21 5.03 -5.04
CA VAL A 170 -20.45 6.12 -4.41
C VAL A 170 -19.42 6.77 -5.34
N GLY A 171 -19.51 6.48 -6.66
CA GLY A 171 -18.75 7.16 -7.71
C GLY A 171 -17.41 6.52 -8.07
N CYS A 172 -17.22 5.23 -7.78
CA CYS A 172 -16.14 4.43 -8.34
C CYS A 172 -16.60 3.80 -9.65
N MET A 173 -16.11 4.27 -10.77
CA MET A 173 -16.33 3.65 -12.07
C MET A 173 -15.27 2.59 -12.35
N ASP A 174 -15.61 1.57 -13.12
CA ASP A 174 -14.69 0.47 -13.48
C ASP A 174 -14.04 -0.18 -12.26
N TYR A 175 -14.80 -0.31 -11.18
CA TYR A 175 -14.32 -0.87 -9.93
C TYR A 175 -13.90 -2.33 -10.11
N SER A 176 -12.65 -2.62 -9.80
CA SER A 176 -12.06 -3.95 -9.86
C SER A 176 -11.17 -4.24 -8.66
N VAL A 177 -11.19 -5.48 -8.23
CA VAL A 177 -10.36 -5.97 -7.12
C VAL A 177 -9.73 -7.31 -7.48
N THR A 178 -8.53 -7.56 -6.97
CA THR A 178 -7.94 -8.91 -7.01
C THR A 178 -8.46 -9.76 -5.86
N ALA A 179 -8.28 -11.07 -5.94
CA ALA A 179 -8.50 -11.94 -4.80
C ALA A 179 -7.54 -11.57 -3.65
N TRP A 180 -7.96 -11.87 -2.42
CA TRP A 180 -7.11 -11.78 -1.26
C TRP A 180 -6.01 -12.85 -1.33
N GLU A 181 -4.75 -12.46 -1.27
CA GLU A 181 -3.59 -13.34 -1.27
C GLU A 181 -2.88 -13.28 0.08
N PRO A 182 -2.48 -14.42 0.66
CA PRO A 182 -1.77 -14.42 1.93
C PRO A 182 -0.40 -13.76 1.78
N VAL A 183 -0.03 -12.91 2.74
CA VAL A 183 1.29 -12.26 2.84
C VAL A 183 2.03 -12.69 4.10
N ARG A 184 1.30 -13.08 5.14
CA ARG A 184 1.76 -13.69 6.40
C ARG A 184 0.68 -14.67 6.86
N ASP A 185 0.94 -15.42 7.91
CA ASP A 185 0.03 -16.44 8.44
C ASP A 185 -1.37 -15.87 8.79
N ASP A 186 -1.41 -14.64 9.24
CA ASP A 186 -2.63 -13.95 9.71
C ASP A 186 -3.04 -12.74 8.85
N ALA A 187 -2.28 -12.42 7.81
CA ALA A 187 -2.52 -11.24 6.99
C ALA A 187 -2.66 -11.56 5.51
N HIS A 188 -3.68 -10.95 4.88
CA HIS A 188 -3.96 -11.10 3.46
C HIS A 188 -3.95 -9.72 2.79
N GLN A 189 -3.57 -9.67 1.53
CA GLN A 189 -3.45 -8.45 0.74
C GLN A 189 -4.21 -8.58 -0.58
N ARG A 190 -4.76 -7.46 -1.06
CA ARG A 190 -5.35 -7.34 -2.40
C ARG A 190 -5.07 -5.98 -3.01
N GLN A 191 -5.27 -5.90 -4.33
CA GLN A 191 -5.24 -4.66 -5.09
C GLN A 191 -6.66 -4.23 -5.44
N VAL A 192 -6.88 -2.92 -5.38
CA VAL A 192 -8.13 -2.28 -5.80
C VAL A 192 -7.82 -1.23 -6.85
N HIS A 193 -8.61 -1.19 -7.90
CA HIS A 193 -8.52 -0.17 -8.94
C HIS A 193 -9.91 0.40 -9.26
N CYS A 194 -10.01 1.71 -9.43
CA CYS A 194 -11.20 2.34 -9.97
C CYS A 194 -10.86 3.70 -10.60
N ARG A 195 -11.79 4.18 -11.44
CA ARG A 195 -11.81 5.57 -11.89
C ARG A 195 -12.82 6.36 -11.06
N LEU A 196 -12.49 7.60 -10.73
CA LEU A 196 -13.42 8.47 -10.04
C LEU A 196 -14.33 9.20 -11.03
N ASP A 197 -15.63 9.23 -10.73
CA ASP A 197 -16.61 10.02 -11.50
C ASP A 197 -16.19 11.51 -11.52
N LYS A 198 -16.39 12.20 -12.63
CA LYS A 198 -16.15 13.65 -12.82
C LYS A 198 -16.82 14.53 -11.76
N LYS A 199 -17.93 14.07 -11.18
CA LYS A 199 -18.60 14.72 -10.05
C LYS A 199 -17.76 14.69 -8.76
N VAL A 200 -16.89 13.69 -8.62
CA VAL A 200 -16.02 13.50 -7.45
C VAL A 200 -14.67 14.19 -7.66
N ALA A 201 -14.07 14.06 -8.84
CA ALA A 201 -12.67 14.45 -9.08
C ALA A 201 -12.48 15.64 -10.05
N ARG A 202 -13.50 16.23 -10.62
CA ARG A 202 -13.47 17.29 -11.66
C ARG A 202 -12.74 16.91 -12.96
N ARG A 203 -11.93 15.90 -12.97
CA ARG A 203 -11.22 15.31 -14.13
C ARG A 203 -11.27 13.80 -14.02
N ASP A 204 -11.07 13.12 -15.13
CA ASP A 204 -10.89 11.68 -15.12
C ASP A 204 -9.59 11.40 -14.36
N GLY A 205 -9.68 10.59 -13.30
CA GLY A 205 -8.56 10.21 -12.47
C GLY A 205 -8.67 8.76 -12.06
N GLU A 206 -7.54 8.09 -12.00
CA GLU A 206 -7.44 6.71 -11.56
C GLU A 206 -7.00 6.64 -10.10
N VAL A 207 -7.57 5.69 -9.40
CA VAL A 207 -7.21 5.36 -8.03
C VAL A 207 -6.76 3.92 -8.02
N MET A 208 -5.55 3.71 -7.56
CA MET A 208 -5.03 2.39 -7.25
C MET A 208 -4.82 2.31 -5.75
N SER A 209 -5.24 1.21 -5.14
CA SER A 209 -4.95 1.00 -3.72
C SER A 209 -4.51 -0.43 -3.43
N THR A 210 -3.68 -0.54 -2.41
CA THR A 210 -3.29 -1.80 -1.79
C THR A 210 -4.00 -1.89 -0.46
N GLN A 211 -4.78 -2.94 -0.27
CA GLN A 211 -5.45 -3.24 0.98
C GLN A 211 -4.82 -4.45 1.65
N GLN A 212 -4.66 -4.39 2.96
CA GLN A 212 -4.26 -5.51 3.79
C GLN A 212 -5.30 -5.71 4.89
N LYS A 213 -5.73 -6.96 5.10
CA LYS A 213 -6.58 -7.34 6.23
C LYS A 213 -5.83 -8.25 7.19
N SER A 214 -5.99 -8.02 8.47
CA SER A 214 -5.46 -8.85 9.55
C SER A 214 -6.43 -8.86 10.73
N PRO A 215 -6.48 -9.92 11.56
CA PRO A 215 -7.28 -9.90 12.78
C PRO A 215 -6.71 -8.86 13.76
N LEU A 216 -7.58 -8.29 14.60
CA LEU A 216 -7.14 -7.50 15.74
C LEU A 216 -6.42 -8.38 16.76
N PRO A 217 -5.52 -7.84 17.60
CA PRO A 217 -4.74 -8.61 18.56
C PRO A 217 -5.58 -9.48 19.51
N ASP A 218 -6.73 -8.99 19.92
CA ASP A 218 -7.71 -9.72 20.76
C ASP A 218 -8.60 -10.69 19.99
N LYS A 219 -8.42 -10.79 18.65
CA LYS A 219 -9.22 -11.59 17.71
C LYS A 219 -10.73 -11.27 17.72
N ASN A 220 -11.11 -10.13 18.25
CA ASN A 220 -12.51 -9.71 18.38
C ASN A 220 -12.97 -8.86 17.19
N GLY A 221 -12.17 -8.81 16.14
CA GLY A 221 -12.43 -8.00 14.97
C GLY A 221 -11.35 -8.07 13.91
N TRP A 222 -11.40 -7.11 12.99
CA TRP A 222 -10.47 -7.01 11.86
C TRP A 222 -9.94 -5.60 11.71
N LEU A 223 -8.68 -5.54 11.34
CA LEU A 223 -7.99 -4.36 10.88
C LEU A 223 -7.85 -4.45 9.36
N ILE A 224 -8.33 -3.43 8.63
CA ILE A 224 -8.06 -3.29 7.20
C ILE A 224 -7.27 -2.00 7.01
N GLU A 225 -6.07 -2.12 6.50
CA GLU A 225 -5.21 -1.00 6.14
C GLU A 225 -5.18 -0.84 4.63
N GLU A 226 -5.26 0.39 4.16
CA GLU A 226 -5.32 0.73 2.75
C GLU A 226 -4.38 1.88 2.44
N VAL A 227 -3.60 1.75 1.38
CA VAL A 227 -2.79 2.83 0.82
C VAL A 227 -3.27 3.13 -0.58
N MET A 228 -3.79 4.33 -0.77
CA MET A 228 -4.30 4.81 -2.06
C MET A 228 -3.31 5.73 -2.73
N THR A 229 -3.11 5.51 -4.02
CA THR A 229 -2.38 6.37 -4.95
C THR A 229 -3.33 6.92 -6.00
N PHE A 230 -3.03 8.10 -6.51
CA PHE A 230 -3.92 8.85 -7.40
C PHE A 230 -3.17 9.26 -8.66
N GLU A 231 -3.73 8.94 -9.82
CA GLU A 231 -3.20 9.32 -11.12
C GLU A 231 -4.21 10.23 -11.84
N GLY A 232 -3.71 11.28 -12.51
CA GLY A 232 -4.56 12.25 -13.23
C GLY A 232 -5.40 13.18 -12.33
N ILE A 233 -5.29 13.05 -11.01
CA ILE A 233 -6.02 13.90 -10.05
C ILE A 233 -5.11 15.07 -9.63
N PRO A 234 -5.58 16.33 -9.73
CA PRO A 234 -4.80 17.47 -9.28
C PRO A 234 -4.33 17.30 -7.84
N VAL A 235 -3.04 17.55 -7.60
CA VAL A 235 -2.33 17.34 -6.33
C VAL A 235 -2.33 15.91 -5.77
N GLY A 236 -3.03 14.95 -6.41
CA GLY A 236 -3.07 13.56 -5.99
C GLY A 236 -1.70 12.88 -6.00
N GLU A 237 -0.82 13.30 -6.92
CA GLU A 237 0.56 12.81 -7.00
C GLU A 237 1.49 13.34 -5.88
N CYS A 238 0.99 14.26 -5.04
CA CYS A 238 1.80 14.85 -3.97
C CYS A 238 1.81 14.01 -2.70
N PHE A 239 0.92 13.03 -2.59
CA PHE A 239 0.76 12.23 -1.37
C PHE A 239 0.17 10.86 -1.66
N ASN A 240 0.44 9.91 -0.77
CA ASN A 240 -0.34 8.70 -0.62
C ASN A 240 -1.34 8.90 0.51
N LEU A 241 -2.57 8.43 0.32
CA LEU A 241 -3.59 8.45 1.35
C LEU A 241 -3.62 7.09 2.05
N HIS A 242 -3.33 7.10 3.34
CA HIS A 242 -3.43 5.92 4.19
C HIS A 242 -4.79 5.92 4.89
N ILE A 243 -5.48 4.79 4.85
CA ILE A 243 -6.76 4.59 5.51
C ILE A 243 -6.66 3.35 6.38
N ARG A 244 -7.17 3.43 7.59
CA ARG A 244 -7.27 2.31 8.53
C ARG A 244 -8.72 2.15 8.93
N TYR A 245 -9.29 0.97 8.66
CA TYR A 245 -10.60 0.56 9.13
C TYR A 245 -10.40 -0.42 10.30
N GLN A 246 -10.96 -0.08 11.44
CA GLN A 246 -11.00 -0.92 12.62
C GLN A 246 -12.43 -1.40 12.82
N LEU A 247 -12.63 -2.70 12.76
CA LEU A 247 -13.93 -3.37 12.82
C LEU A 247 -13.95 -4.25 14.04
N GLU A 248 -14.72 -3.88 15.06
CA GLU A 248 -14.79 -4.61 16.33
C GLU A 248 -16.20 -5.11 16.61
N GLN A 249 -16.34 -6.34 17.06
CA GLN A 249 -17.60 -6.86 17.55
C GLN A 249 -18.02 -6.10 18.80
N ALA A 250 -19.12 -5.38 18.74
CA ALA A 250 -19.55 -4.51 19.85
C ALA A 250 -19.96 -5.29 21.12
N SER A 251 -20.52 -6.49 20.96
CA SER A 251 -20.87 -7.40 22.05
C SER A 251 -21.18 -8.79 21.50
N SER A 252 -20.81 -9.83 22.25
CA SER A 252 -21.16 -11.22 21.91
C SER A 252 -22.68 -11.50 21.91
N LYS A 253 -23.49 -10.63 22.51
CA LYS A 253 -24.95 -10.75 22.59
C LYS A 253 -25.70 -9.92 21.54
N GLN A 254 -25.07 -8.93 20.94
CA GLN A 254 -25.67 -8.06 19.91
C GLN A 254 -25.02 -8.31 18.58
N LYS A 255 -25.81 -8.55 17.53
CA LYS A 255 -25.32 -8.61 16.14
C LYS A 255 -25.02 -7.19 15.65
N SER A 256 -24.01 -6.57 16.23
CA SER A 256 -23.57 -5.23 15.85
C SER A 256 -22.04 -5.12 15.94
N CYS A 257 -21.47 -4.36 15.04
CA CYS A 257 -20.05 -4.06 15.09
C CYS A 257 -19.79 -2.56 15.16
N SER A 258 -18.74 -2.18 15.88
CA SER A 258 -18.17 -0.83 15.87
C SER A 258 -17.24 -0.70 14.68
N VAL A 259 -17.39 0.37 13.93
CA VAL A 259 -16.52 0.71 12.80
C VAL A 259 -15.89 2.06 13.05
N GLN A 260 -14.58 2.09 13.11
CA GLN A 260 -13.80 3.33 13.18
C GLN A 260 -12.91 3.42 11.94
N VAL A 261 -12.82 4.61 11.35
CA VAL A 261 -11.96 4.84 10.19
C VAL A 261 -11.06 6.03 10.43
N PHE A 262 -9.77 5.78 10.28
CA PHE A 262 -8.70 6.77 10.44
C PHE A 262 -8.03 7.02 9.09
N ILE A 263 -7.57 8.25 8.87
CA ILE A 263 -6.77 8.58 7.70
C ILE A 263 -5.49 9.30 8.08
N GLY A 264 -4.49 9.14 7.22
CA GLY A 264 -3.24 9.87 7.26
C GLY A 264 -2.73 10.14 5.86
N MET A 265 -1.93 11.18 5.69
CA MET A 265 -1.34 11.55 4.40
C MET A 265 0.17 11.47 4.46
N ALA A 266 0.75 10.57 3.67
CA ALA A 266 2.18 10.49 3.44
C ALA A 266 2.55 11.42 2.27
N TRP A 267 3.17 12.55 2.57
CA TRP A 267 3.54 13.53 1.57
C TRP A 267 4.81 13.12 0.83
N LEU A 268 4.69 12.92 -0.48
CA LEU A 268 5.78 12.50 -1.37
C LEU A 268 6.58 13.69 -1.90
N LYS A 269 5.94 14.86 -2.03
CA LYS A 269 6.51 16.07 -2.60
C LYS A 269 6.21 17.27 -1.72
N SER A 270 6.99 18.35 -1.90
CA SER A 270 6.61 19.66 -1.37
C SER A 270 5.33 20.13 -2.06
N CYS A 271 4.30 20.41 -1.28
CA CYS A 271 3.02 20.87 -1.78
C CYS A 271 2.56 22.09 -0.99
N LYS A 272 2.12 23.13 -1.71
CA LYS A 272 1.50 24.30 -1.07
C LYS A 272 0.13 23.92 -0.49
N ASN A 273 -0.25 24.55 0.60
CA ASN A 273 -1.56 24.37 1.23
C ASN A 273 -1.86 22.95 1.77
N ARG A 274 -0.84 22.19 2.22
CA ARG A 274 -1.01 20.84 2.79
C ARG A 274 -2.18 20.74 3.77
N LYS A 275 -2.28 21.68 4.72
CA LYS A 275 -3.35 21.69 5.72
C LYS A 275 -4.75 21.74 5.08
N LYS A 276 -4.94 22.60 4.08
CA LYS A 276 -6.22 22.73 3.35
C LYS A 276 -6.54 21.46 2.59
N ILE A 277 -5.56 20.89 1.88
CA ILE A 277 -5.72 19.62 1.13
C ILE A 277 -6.11 18.50 2.09
N THR A 278 -5.41 18.35 3.24
CA THR A 278 -5.74 17.35 4.25
C THR A 278 -7.18 17.48 4.74
N GLN A 279 -7.62 18.70 5.03
CA GLN A 279 -8.99 18.97 5.47
C GLN A 279 -10.04 18.63 4.39
N GLU A 280 -9.78 19.00 3.13
CA GLU A 280 -10.67 18.68 2.02
C GLU A 280 -10.77 17.16 1.76
N VAL A 281 -9.64 16.46 1.79
CA VAL A 281 -9.60 14.99 1.64
C VAL A 281 -10.36 14.32 2.79
N ALA A 282 -10.09 14.73 4.03
CA ALA A 282 -10.78 14.20 5.21
C ALA A 282 -12.30 14.41 5.12
N SER A 283 -12.75 15.61 4.77
CA SER A 283 -14.17 15.93 4.63
C SER A 283 -14.87 15.12 3.54
N LYS A 284 -14.23 15.02 2.35
CA LYS A 284 -14.76 14.24 1.22
C LYS A 284 -14.82 12.77 1.54
N LEU A 285 -13.79 12.22 2.18
CA LEU A 285 -13.74 10.81 2.55
C LEU A 285 -14.78 10.49 3.63
N SER A 286 -14.91 11.32 4.67
CA SER A 286 -15.96 11.17 5.69
C SER A 286 -17.36 11.13 5.06
N SER A 287 -17.64 12.05 4.13
CA SER A 287 -18.91 12.07 3.39
C SER A 287 -19.11 10.80 2.55
N ARG A 288 -18.05 10.30 1.91
CA ARG A 288 -18.09 9.07 1.11
C ARG A 288 -18.31 7.83 1.98
N LEU A 289 -17.62 7.73 3.13
CA LEU A 289 -17.80 6.65 4.09
C LEU A 289 -19.24 6.57 4.60
N LYS A 290 -19.84 7.71 4.96
CA LYS A 290 -21.26 7.77 5.33
C LYS A 290 -22.16 7.19 4.24
N LYS A 291 -21.88 7.50 2.96
CA LYS A 291 -22.65 6.94 1.84
C LYS A 291 -22.41 5.44 1.68
N ILE A 292 -21.16 4.97 1.80
CA ILE A 292 -20.80 3.55 1.70
C ILE A 292 -21.60 2.76 2.75
N PHE A 293 -21.50 3.14 4.02
CA PHE A 293 -22.16 2.43 5.12
C PHE A 293 -23.69 2.55 5.04
N SER A 294 -24.23 3.68 4.61
CA SER A 294 -25.67 3.79 4.35
C SER A 294 -26.17 2.92 3.19
N GLN A 295 -25.38 2.76 2.12
CA GLN A 295 -25.73 1.84 1.04
C GLN A 295 -25.60 0.38 1.47
N LEU A 296 -24.60 0.07 2.28
CA LEU A 296 -24.40 -1.24 2.86
C LEU A 296 -25.60 -1.68 3.70
N GLU A 297 -26.11 -0.82 4.58
CA GLU A 297 -27.32 -1.10 5.36
C GLU A 297 -28.51 -1.39 4.45
N LYS A 298 -28.69 -0.62 3.38
CA LYS A 298 -29.79 -0.83 2.41
C LYS A 298 -29.66 -2.13 1.61
N GLU A 299 -28.45 -2.57 1.31
CA GLU A 299 -28.22 -3.82 0.56
C GLU A 299 -28.40 -5.06 1.45
N LEU A 300 -28.15 -4.94 2.75
CA LEU A 300 -28.20 -6.07 3.69
C LEU A 300 -29.51 -6.18 4.45
N ILE A 301 -30.25 -5.08 4.62
CA ILE A 301 -31.59 -5.11 5.20
C ILE A 301 -32.58 -5.18 4.04
N PRO A 302 -33.22 -6.33 3.76
CA PRO A 302 -34.27 -6.40 2.76
C PRO A 302 -35.35 -5.40 3.13
N ALA A 303 -35.82 -4.59 2.19
CA ALA A 303 -36.99 -3.75 2.36
C ALA A 303 -38.17 -4.66 2.69
N ASN A 304 -38.70 -4.54 3.91
CA ASN A 304 -39.96 -5.16 4.29
C ASN A 304 -41.10 -4.61 3.44
#